data_2048baef86ed40a3aef975d9ccf7ad5e
#
_entry.id   2048baef86ed40a3aef975d9ccf7ad5e
#
_cell.length_a   1.000
_cell.length_b   1.000
_cell.length_c   1.000
_cell.angle_alpha   90.00
_cell.angle_beta   90.00
_cell.angle_gamma   90.00
#
_symmetry.space_group_name_H-M   'P 1'
#
loop_
_entity.id
_entity.type
_entity.pdbx_description
1 polymer ?
#
loop_
_entity_poly.entity_id
_entity_poly.type
_entity_poly.pdbx_seq_one_letter_code
_entity_poly.pdbx_strand_id
1 'polypeptide(L)'
;MRNNNPPRWLILILLCQVFWLGSLNPASGASITGKKVSLEARIGQMLMVGFRGMTVGPDHFIMRDIRRHNLGGVILFDYDVVEKQAVRNIESPRQVKALISSLQSASKTPLLIAVDQEGGRVARLKERYGSPPTLSHRELGQKDDLSETAHHSRQLAETLSGLGIGLNMAPVVDLCANPDNPVIAKLDRCFSSDSQKVTQHAAEFIKAHHRSGVLTTLKHFPGHGSSRADSHLGFTDVTDTWTADELEPYARIIAEGQADAVMTAHVFNARLDEDYPATLSQRTIEGILRKDLGFDGVVISDDMQMGAIADHYGLQAAIHKAIEAGVDILVFGNNLEYDEQIVAKATAIVRDLVHSGKLDEARIDKSYRRIMRLKERLTSSIEENLPQE
;
A
#
# COMPACT_ATOMS: atom_id res chain seq x y z
N MET A 1 -7.67 53.78 -43.99
CA MET A 1 -6.35 53.82 -44.63
C MET A 1 -5.29 53.64 -43.59
N ARG A 2 -4.74 52.44 -43.47
CA ARG A 2 -3.36 52.10 -43.06
C ARG A 2 -3.27 50.57 -43.02
N ASN A 3 -2.55 50.08 -44.02
CA ASN A 3 -2.11 48.68 -44.12
C ASN A 3 -1.12 48.37 -43.00
N ASN A 4 -1.24 47.17 -42.43
CA ASN A 4 -0.08 46.54 -41.76
C ASN A 4 -0.11 45.05 -42.05
N ASN A 5 0.77 44.64 -42.96
CA ASN A 5 1.17 43.26 -43.20
C ASN A 5 2.25 42.87 -42.23
N PRO A 6 2.26 41.62 -41.70
CA PRO A 6 3.39 41.09 -40.95
C PRO A 6 4.43 40.45 -41.90
N PRO A 7 5.73 40.41 -41.54
CA PRO A 7 6.81 39.91 -42.40
C PRO A 7 6.87 38.37 -42.38
N ARG A 8 7.06 37.83 -43.60
CA ARG A 8 7.39 36.44 -43.91
C ARG A 8 8.87 36.19 -43.64
N TRP A 9 9.16 35.21 -42.74
CA TRP A 9 10.46 34.52 -42.77
C TRP A 9 10.24 33.07 -43.20
N LEU A 10 10.59 32.76 -44.43
CA LEU A 10 10.75 31.42 -44.97
C LEU A 10 12.12 30.88 -44.49
N ILE A 11 12.13 29.77 -43.79
CA ILE A 11 13.32 28.92 -43.62
C ILE A 11 13.08 27.64 -44.39
N LEU A 12 13.84 27.47 -45.45
CA LEU A 12 14.00 26.23 -46.20
C LEU A 12 14.71 25.21 -45.32
N ILE A 13 14.12 24.06 -45.10
CA ILE A 13 14.82 22.87 -44.62
C ILE A 13 14.82 21.85 -45.76
N LEU A 14 16.01 21.57 -46.25
CA LEU A 14 16.30 20.55 -47.26
C LEU A 14 15.99 19.16 -46.69
N LEU A 15 15.15 18.42 -47.41
CA LEU A 15 14.91 16.99 -47.22
C LEU A 15 16.06 16.19 -47.85
N CYS A 16 16.89 15.56 -46.99
CA CYS A 16 17.70 14.42 -47.42
C CYS A 16 16.98 13.13 -47.04
N GLN A 17 16.25 12.55 -47.99
CA GLN A 17 15.76 11.18 -47.88
C GLN A 17 16.87 10.22 -48.26
N VAL A 18 17.42 9.51 -47.26
CA VAL A 18 18.23 8.32 -47.51
C VAL A 18 17.32 7.11 -47.32
N PHE A 19 16.92 6.49 -48.44
CA PHE A 19 16.25 5.20 -48.44
C PHE A 19 17.26 4.11 -48.03
N TRP A 20 17.11 3.60 -46.81
CA TRP A 20 17.75 2.36 -46.39
C TRP A 20 16.69 1.24 -46.40
N LEU A 21 16.67 0.45 -47.49
CA LEU A 21 15.91 -0.79 -47.58
C LEU A 21 16.67 -1.87 -46.83
N GLY A 22 16.44 -1.94 -45.50
CA GLY A 22 16.82 -3.06 -44.69
C GLY A 22 15.64 -4.03 -44.60
N SER A 23 15.78 -5.22 -45.12
CA SER A 23 14.83 -6.32 -45.03
C SER A 23 14.56 -6.65 -43.57
N LEU A 24 13.40 -6.27 -43.07
CA LEU A 24 12.88 -6.72 -41.77
C LEU A 24 12.42 -8.18 -41.94
N ASN A 25 13.27 -9.12 -41.55
CA ASN A 25 12.79 -10.46 -41.18
C ASN A 25 11.80 -10.32 -40.01
N PRO A 26 10.58 -10.85 -40.11
CA PRO A 26 9.74 -10.93 -38.96
C PRO A 26 10.39 -11.91 -37.97
N ALA A 27 10.95 -11.36 -36.89
CA ALA A 27 11.37 -12.19 -35.77
C ALA A 27 10.18 -13.05 -35.37
N SER A 28 10.32 -14.34 -35.55
CA SER A 28 9.43 -15.38 -35.08
C SER A 28 9.17 -15.13 -33.59
N GLY A 29 7.99 -14.61 -33.29
CA GLY A 29 7.51 -14.48 -31.91
C GLY A 29 7.44 -15.87 -31.30
N ALA A 30 8.46 -16.25 -30.56
CA ALA A 30 8.38 -17.41 -29.70
C ALA A 30 7.24 -17.15 -28.72
N SER A 31 6.08 -17.74 -28.98
CA SER A 31 4.98 -17.86 -28.04
C SER A 31 5.51 -18.67 -26.86
N ILE A 32 5.95 -17.96 -25.84
CA ILE A 32 6.16 -18.57 -24.53
C ILE A 32 4.75 -18.98 -24.07
N THR A 33 4.39 -20.22 -24.25
CA THR A 33 3.20 -20.85 -23.65
C THR A 33 3.44 -21.00 -22.15
N GLY A 34 3.55 -19.86 -21.46
CA GLY A 34 3.53 -19.79 -20.01
C GLY A 34 2.15 -20.27 -19.56
N LYS A 35 2.12 -21.34 -18.78
CA LYS A 35 0.89 -21.87 -18.17
C LYS A 35 0.18 -20.69 -17.48
N LYS A 36 -1.05 -20.37 -17.92
CA LYS A 36 -1.84 -19.26 -17.33
C LYS A 36 -1.93 -19.50 -15.81
N VAL A 37 -1.59 -18.47 -15.00
CA VAL A 37 -1.70 -18.56 -13.53
C VAL A 37 -3.16 -18.81 -13.16
N SER A 38 -3.43 -19.80 -12.30
CA SER A 38 -4.81 -20.16 -11.93
C SER A 38 -5.53 -19.00 -11.24
N LEU A 39 -6.87 -19.01 -11.28
CA LEU A 39 -7.69 -18.00 -10.61
C LEU A 39 -7.36 -17.96 -9.12
N GLU A 40 -7.28 -19.11 -8.45
CA GLU A 40 -6.95 -19.18 -7.02
C GLU A 40 -5.58 -18.59 -6.70
N ALA A 41 -4.57 -18.85 -7.54
CA ALA A 41 -3.24 -18.31 -7.33
C ALA A 41 -3.20 -16.78 -7.55
N ARG A 42 -4.03 -16.23 -8.44
CA ARG A 42 -4.19 -14.78 -8.61
C ARG A 42 -4.94 -14.16 -7.43
N ILE A 43 -5.98 -14.80 -6.93
CA ILE A 43 -6.72 -14.39 -5.73
C ILE A 43 -5.79 -14.37 -4.52
N GLY A 44 -4.97 -15.41 -4.34
CA GLY A 44 -4.02 -15.47 -3.23
C GLY A 44 -3.06 -14.28 -3.21
N GLN A 45 -2.64 -13.78 -4.38
CA GLN A 45 -1.80 -12.57 -4.44
C GLN A 45 -2.53 -11.29 -3.99
N MET A 46 -3.85 -11.28 -3.98
CA MET A 46 -4.67 -10.16 -3.48
C MET A 46 -4.86 -10.20 -1.95
N LEU A 47 -4.28 -11.14 -1.24
CA LEU A 47 -4.44 -11.29 0.21
C LEU A 47 -3.13 -10.98 0.94
N MET A 48 -3.23 -10.17 2.00
CA MET A 48 -2.15 -9.90 2.95
C MET A 48 -2.66 -10.21 4.35
N VAL A 49 -1.93 -11.07 5.09
CA VAL A 49 -2.46 -11.66 6.33
C VAL A 49 -1.46 -11.59 7.48
N GLY A 50 -1.95 -11.22 8.66
CA GLY A 50 -1.22 -11.33 9.92
C GLY A 50 -1.31 -12.74 10.50
N PHE A 51 -0.33 -13.09 11.32
CA PHE A 51 -0.25 -14.41 11.97
C PHE A 51 0.40 -14.29 13.35
N ARG A 52 0.32 -15.34 14.16
CA ARG A 52 1.04 -15.47 15.44
C ARG A 52 2.32 -16.25 15.24
N GLY A 53 3.33 -15.93 16.03
CA GLY A 53 4.58 -16.70 16.12
C GLY A 53 5.81 -15.90 15.69
N MET A 54 6.87 -16.05 16.47
CA MET A 54 8.21 -15.51 16.20
C MET A 54 9.03 -16.44 15.29
N THR A 55 8.61 -17.69 15.22
CA THR A 55 9.15 -18.73 14.33
C THR A 55 7.99 -19.51 13.75
N VAL A 56 8.15 -20.03 12.54
CA VAL A 56 7.12 -20.80 11.85
C VAL A 56 7.69 -22.13 11.35
N GLY A 57 7.07 -23.23 11.79
CA GLY A 57 7.39 -24.57 11.27
C GLY A 57 6.62 -24.90 9.99
N PRO A 58 6.97 -26.00 9.30
CA PRO A 58 6.33 -26.40 8.04
C PRO A 58 4.81 -26.59 8.13
N ASP A 59 4.31 -26.96 9.31
CA ASP A 59 2.89 -27.24 9.57
C ASP A 59 2.12 -26.01 10.08
N HIS A 60 2.79 -24.88 10.27
CA HIS A 60 2.12 -23.64 10.65
C HIS A 60 1.14 -23.20 9.55
N PHE A 61 -0.05 -22.70 9.93
CA PHE A 61 -1.10 -22.37 8.95
C PHE A 61 -0.61 -21.36 7.90
N ILE A 62 0.16 -20.34 8.30
CA ILE A 62 0.68 -19.34 7.36
C ILE A 62 1.60 -19.97 6.30
N MET A 63 2.41 -20.97 6.67
CA MET A 63 3.28 -21.69 5.74
C MET A 63 2.47 -22.55 4.77
N ARG A 64 1.33 -23.12 5.22
CA ARG A 64 0.39 -23.84 4.36
C ARG A 64 -0.29 -22.87 3.38
N ASP A 65 -0.72 -21.71 3.84
CA ASP A 65 -1.40 -20.71 3.02
C ASP A 65 -0.48 -20.11 1.95
N ILE A 66 0.77 -19.80 2.30
CA ILE A 66 1.79 -19.38 1.33
C ILE A 66 1.93 -20.41 0.21
N ARG A 67 2.02 -21.71 0.54
CA ARG A 67 2.25 -22.77 -0.45
C ARG A 67 0.99 -23.11 -1.26
N ARG A 68 -0.19 -23.18 -0.61
CA ARG A 68 -1.44 -23.67 -1.22
C ARG A 68 -2.18 -22.59 -1.99
N HIS A 69 -2.20 -21.37 -1.42
CA HIS A 69 -2.98 -20.27 -1.98
C HIS A 69 -2.11 -19.27 -2.74
N ASN A 70 -0.77 -19.46 -2.81
CA ASN A 70 0.13 -18.47 -3.39
C ASN A 70 -0.07 -17.09 -2.74
N LEU A 71 -0.09 -17.03 -1.40
CA LEU A 71 -0.37 -15.83 -0.61
C LEU A 71 0.47 -14.63 -1.07
N GLY A 72 -0.14 -13.46 -1.21
CA GLY A 72 0.49 -12.25 -1.75
C GLY A 72 1.42 -11.56 -0.78
N GLY A 73 1.07 -11.52 0.50
CA GLY A 73 1.87 -10.86 1.52
C GLY A 73 1.53 -11.27 2.94
N VAL A 74 2.38 -10.85 3.86
CA VAL A 74 2.15 -10.94 5.31
C VAL A 74 2.41 -9.59 5.96
N ILE A 75 1.68 -9.29 7.04
CA ILE A 75 1.90 -8.11 7.86
C ILE A 75 2.34 -8.53 9.26
N LEU A 76 3.41 -7.90 9.77
CA LEU A 76 4.02 -8.21 11.05
C LEU A 76 3.59 -7.23 12.14
N PHE A 77 3.35 -7.76 13.33
CA PHE A 77 3.00 -7.00 14.53
C PHE A 77 3.93 -7.31 15.69
N ASP A 78 4.15 -6.33 16.57
CA ASP A 78 4.89 -6.48 17.81
C ASP A 78 4.01 -6.81 19.02
N TYR A 79 2.69 -6.66 18.89
CA TYR A 79 1.72 -6.85 19.97
C TYR A 79 0.51 -7.63 19.49
N ASP A 80 0.05 -8.59 20.27
CA ASP A 80 -1.20 -9.33 20.05
C ASP A 80 -2.34 -8.66 20.83
N VAL A 81 -3.28 -8.07 20.11
CA VAL A 81 -4.41 -7.32 20.72
C VAL A 81 -5.38 -8.27 21.39
N VAL A 82 -5.65 -9.43 20.80
CA VAL A 82 -6.61 -10.43 21.32
C VAL A 82 -6.08 -11.03 22.61
N GLU A 83 -4.83 -11.49 22.63
CA GLU A 83 -4.18 -12.11 23.79
C GLU A 83 -3.63 -11.08 24.78
N LYS A 84 -3.61 -9.80 24.43
CA LYS A 84 -3.01 -8.70 25.21
C LYS A 84 -1.54 -8.96 25.58
N GLN A 85 -0.78 -9.54 24.65
CA GLN A 85 0.60 -9.93 24.85
C GLN A 85 1.55 -9.13 23.98
N ALA A 86 2.66 -8.67 24.56
CA ALA A 86 3.80 -8.19 23.82
C ALA A 86 4.52 -9.38 23.16
N VAL A 87 5.20 -9.11 22.02
CA VAL A 87 5.97 -10.11 21.26
C VAL A 87 5.06 -11.09 20.50
N ARG A 88 4.54 -10.61 19.37
CA ARG A 88 3.75 -11.43 18.43
C ARG A 88 4.63 -12.03 17.32
N ASN A 89 5.28 -11.14 16.53
CA ASN A 89 6.19 -11.56 15.46
C ASN A 89 7.61 -10.97 15.64
N ILE A 90 7.79 -10.01 16.56
CA ILE A 90 8.97 -9.17 16.65
C ILE A 90 9.53 -9.21 18.07
N GLU A 91 10.74 -9.78 18.22
CA GLU A 91 11.46 -9.85 19.48
C GLU A 91 12.89 -9.28 19.36
N SER A 92 13.53 -9.50 18.21
CA SER A 92 14.87 -8.98 17.93
C SER A 92 15.12 -8.92 16.41
N PRO A 93 16.05 -8.08 15.93
CA PRO A 93 16.38 -8.01 14.50
C PRO A 93 16.79 -9.37 13.92
N ARG A 94 17.59 -10.13 14.65
CA ARG A 94 18.04 -11.48 14.24
C ARG A 94 16.85 -12.43 14.08
N GLN A 95 15.94 -12.43 15.04
CA GLN A 95 14.76 -13.29 15.01
C GLN A 95 13.84 -12.91 13.84
N VAL A 96 13.54 -11.61 13.63
CA VAL A 96 12.70 -11.11 12.52
C VAL A 96 13.29 -11.51 11.17
N LYS A 97 14.60 -11.33 10.99
CA LYS A 97 15.29 -11.73 9.75
C LYS A 97 15.17 -13.23 9.47
N ALA A 98 15.32 -14.07 10.49
CA ALA A 98 15.15 -15.51 10.36
C ALA A 98 13.71 -15.91 10.04
N LEU A 99 12.72 -15.26 10.68
CA LEU A 99 11.31 -15.45 10.40
C LEU A 99 10.99 -15.10 8.93
N ILE A 100 11.39 -13.93 8.47
CA ILE A 100 11.16 -13.47 7.08
C ILE A 100 11.83 -14.43 6.08
N SER A 101 13.05 -14.86 6.32
CA SER A 101 13.75 -15.84 5.47
C SER A 101 12.96 -17.15 5.37
N SER A 102 12.39 -17.63 6.48
CA SER A 102 11.56 -18.85 6.49
C SER A 102 10.28 -18.68 5.69
N LEU A 103 9.60 -17.52 5.81
CA LEU A 103 8.39 -17.21 5.05
C LEU A 103 8.67 -17.11 3.54
N GLN A 104 9.72 -16.38 3.15
CA GLN A 104 10.10 -16.23 1.75
C GLN A 104 10.48 -17.56 1.11
N SER A 105 11.18 -18.45 1.84
CA SER A 105 11.58 -19.78 1.33
C SER A 105 10.40 -20.69 1.01
N ALA A 106 9.23 -20.44 1.59
CA ALA A 106 8.01 -21.20 1.34
C ALA A 106 7.23 -20.69 0.11
N SER A 107 7.54 -19.51 -0.37
CA SER A 107 6.79 -18.84 -1.45
C SER A 107 7.41 -19.11 -2.82
N LYS A 108 6.56 -19.30 -3.81
CA LYS A 108 6.96 -19.38 -5.23
C LYS A 108 7.02 -17.99 -5.89
N THR A 109 6.21 -17.07 -5.40
CA THR A 109 6.16 -15.68 -5.81
C THR A 109 6.64 -14.84 -4.62
N PRO A 110 7.60 -13.93 -4.75
CA PRO A 110 8.08 -13.14 -3.62
C PRO A 110 6.93 -12.57 -2.79
N LEU A 111 6.98 -12.78 -1.46
CA LEU A 111 5.98 -12.22 -0.54
C LEU A 111 6.23 -10.73 -0.32
N LEU A 112 5.17 -9.95 -0.27
CA LEU A 112 5.21 -8.63 0.34
C LEU A 112 5.30 -8.83 1.86
N ILE A 113 6.44 -8.51 2.46
CA ILE A 113 6.58 -8.45 3.92
C ILE A 113 6.30 -7.02 4.33
N ALA A 114 5.21 -6.81 5.05
CA ALA A 114 4.73 -5.49 5.43
C ALA A 114 4.81 -5.24 6.95
N VAL A 115 4.93 -3.97 7.31
CA VAL A 115 4.91 -3.51 8.70
C VAL A 115 4.41 -2.06 8.77
N ASP A 116 3.75 -1.67 9.88
CA ASP A 116 3.48 -0.27 10.21
C ASP A 116 4.68 0.32 10.95
N GLN A 117 5.61 0.89 10.23
CA GLN A 117 6.76 1.58 10.81
C GLN A 117 6.70 3.06 10.44
N GLU A 118 5.75 3.78 11.05
CA GLU A 118 5.58 5.22 10.85
C GLU A 118 6.66 6.02 11.59
N GLY A 119 7.03 5.51 12.74
CA GLY A 119 7.88 6.17 13.73
C GLY A 119 7.09 6.62 14.96
N GLY A 120 7.81 7.00 16.03
CA GLY A 120 7.20 7.42 17.28
C GLY A 120 6.31 6.33 17.90
N ARG A 121 5.04 6.66 18.15
CA ARG A 121 4.09 5.75 18.81
C ARG A 121 3.65 4.58 17.93
N VAL A 122 3.59 4.78 16.60
CA VAL A 122 3.21 3.73 15.65
C VAL A 122 4.47 3.20 14.97
N ALA A 123 5.14 2.35 15.70
CA ALA A 123 6.32 1.63 15.27
C ALA A 123 6.26 0.20 15.82
N ARG A 124 6.54 -0.80 14.98
CA ARG A 124 6.59 -2.21 15.41
C ARG A 124 8.01 -2.61 15.79
N LEU A 125 8.98 -2.07 15.08
CA LEU A 125 10.40 -2.24 15.40
C LEU A 125 10.81 -1.18 16.44
N LYS A 126 10.79 -1.53 17.70
CA LYS A 126 11.04 -0.63 18.84
C LYS A 126 12.44 -0.82 19.41
N GLU A 127 12.96 0.18 20.12
CA GLU A 127 14.24 0.13 20.82
C GLU A 127 14.34 -1.08 21.76
N ARG A 128 13.27 -1.39 22.48
CA ARG A 128 13.22 -2.57 23.37
C ARG A 128 13.46 -3.91 22.65
N TYR A 129 13.34 -3.92 21.32
CA TYR A 129 13.62 -5.07 20.47
C TYR A 129 14.96 -4.93 19.74
N GLY A 130 15.78 -3.93 20.08
CA GLY A 130 17.10 -3.72 19.51
C GLY A 130 17.11 -2.95 18.18
N SER A 131 16.00 -2.28 17.83
CA SER A 131 15.96 -1.35 16.68
C SER A 131 16.31 0.08 17.10
N PRO A 132 16.78 0.94 16.19
CA PRO A 132 17.04 2.34 16.50
C PRO A 132 15.77 3.10 16.94
N PRO A 133 15.90 4.18 17.75
CA PRO A 133 14.79 5.06 18.06
C PRO A 133 14.26 5.75 16.81
N THR A 134 12.98 6.07 16.81
CA THR A 134 12.31 6.74 15.68
C THR A 134 11.52 7.93 16.15
N LEU A 135 11.51 9.02 15.35
CA LEU A 135 10.64 10.18 15.57
C LEU A 135 9.27 9.93 14.92
N SER A 136 8.24 10.51 15.54
CA SER A 136 6.90 10.56 14.96
C SER A 136 6.83 11.55 13.79
N HIS A 137 5.81 11.39 12.92
CA HIS A 137 5.56 12.38 11.87
C HIS A 137 5.33 13.77 12.43
N ARG A 138 4.66 13.90 13.60
CA ARG A 138 4.43 15.19 14.26
C ARG A 138 5.74 15.85 14.70
N GLU A 139 6.65 15.10 15.31
CA GLU A 139 7.95 15.63 15.71
C GLU A 139 8.74 16.14 14.50
N LEU A 140 8.74 15.37 13.40
CA LEU A 140 9.39 15.79 12.15
C LEU A 140 8.71 17.03 11.54
N GLY A 141 7.38 17.06 11.47
CA GLY A 141 6.63 18.21 10.97
C GLY A 141 6.74 19.48 11.83
N GLN A 142 6.91 19.34 13.16
CA GLN A 142 7.13 20.46 14.05
C GLN A 142 8.53 21.07 13.93
N LYS A 143 9.54 20.23 13.68
CA LYS A 143 10.90 20.70 13.39
C LYS A 143 10.97 21.42 12.04
N ASP A 144 10.11 21.03 11.09
CA ASP A 144 10.00 21.60 9.75
C ASP A 144 11.34 21.63 8.99
N ASP A 145 12.18 20.61 9.24
CA ASP A 145 13.47 20.41 8.59
C ASP A 145 13.42 19.14 7.72
N LEU A 146 13.38 19.35 6.41
CA LEU A 146 13.32 18.28 5.43
C LEU A 146 14.58 17.41 5.41
N SER A 147 15.74 17.98 5.76
CA SER A 147 17.00 17.21 5.82
C SER A 147 16.99 16.25 7.00
N GLU A 148 16.41 16.66 8.13
CA GLU A 148 16.21 15.79 9.29
C GLU A 148 15.19 14.70 8.99
N THR A 149 14.08 15.04 8.31
CA THR A 149 13.10 14.05 7.85
C THR A 149 13.74 13.02 6.93
N ALA A 150 14.54 13.44 5.96
CA ALA A 150 15.26 12.53 5.07
C ALA A 150 16.26 11.64 5.82
N HIS A 151 16.96 12.19 6.84
CA HIS A 151 17.90 11.44 7.67
C HIS A 151 17.19 10.35 8.48
N HIS A 152 16.15 10.69 9.24
CA HIS A 152 15.39 9.73 10.04
C HIS A 152 14.71 8.67 9.19
N SER A 153 14.10 9.08 8.06
CA SER A 153 13.45 8.16 7.14
C SER A 153 14.42 7.16 6.51
N ARG A 154 15.66 7.59 6.24
CA ARG A 154 16.73 6.71 5.75
C ARG A 154 17.12 5.66 6.80
N GLN A 155 17.35 6.05 8.06
CA GLN A 155 17.66 5.11 9.14
C GLN A 155 16.56 4.05 9.31
N LEU A 156 15.30 4.48 9.22
CA LEU A 156 14.13 3.62 9.29
C LEU A 156 14.10 2.65 8.09
N ALA A 157 14.27 3.17 6.88
CA ALA A 157 14.26 2.38 5.65
C ALA A 157 15.42 1.37 5.59
N GLU A 158 16.63 1.74 6.00
CA GLU A 158 17.80 0.86 6.11
C GLU A 158 17.53 -0.27 7.13
N THR A 159 16.87 0.04 8.25
CA THR A 159 16.46 -0.97 9.23
C THR A 159 15.49 -1.99 8.62
N LEU A 160 14.46 -1.51 7.89
CA LEU A 160 13.49 -2.38 7.22
C LEU A 160 14.15 -3.27 6.17
N SER A 161 14.92 -2.66 5.28
CA SER A 161 15.65 -3.35 4.20
C SER A 161 16.60 -4.42 4.76
N GLY A 162 17.38 -4.09 5.80
CA GLY A 162 18.30 -5.00 6.46
C GLY A 162 17.63 -6.24 7.07
N LEU A 163 16.35 -6.16 7.39
CA LEU A 163 15.54 -7.27 7.89
C LEU A 163 14.83 -8.05 6.76
N GLY A 164 14.78 -7.52 5.55
CA GLY A 164 14.01 -8.08 4.42
C GLY A 164 12.54 -7.66 4.39
N ILE A 165 12.19 -6.56 5.05
CA ILE A 165 10.85 -5.94 4.99
C ILE A 165 10.81 -5.03 3.77
N GLY A 166 9.99 -5.41 2.78
CA GLY A 166 9.94 -4.73 1.50
C GLY A 166 8.83 -3.69 1.36
N LEU A 167 7.86 -3.66 2.28
CA LEU A 167 6.72 -2.73 2.23
C LEU A 167 6.49 -2.08 3.60
N ASN A 168 6.62 -0.76 3.66
CA ASN A 168 6.23 0.01 4.83
C ASN A 168 4.81 0.57 4.65
N MET A 169 3.89 0.27 5.59
CA MET A 169 2.56 0.86 5.65
C MET A 169 2.64 2.30 6.20
N ALA A 170 3.43 3.13 5.54
CA ALA A 170 3.72 4.54 5.81
C ALA A 170 4.22 5.21 4.52
N PRO A 171 4.18 6.56 4.40
CA PRO A 171 3.85 7.55 5.43
C PRO A 171 2.34 7.76 5.61
N VAL A 172 1.97 8.29 6.78
CA VAL A 172 0.64 8.88 7.00
C VAL A 172 0.65 10.28 6.38
N VAL A 173 -0.25 10.52 5.44
CA VAL A 173 -0.43 11.81 4.77
C VAL A 173 -1.75 12.50 5.17
N ASP A 174 -2.45 11.95 6.17
CA ASP A 174 -3.59 12.62 6.79
C ASP A 174 -3.16 13.96 7.39
N LEU A 175 -3.99 14.99 7.20
CA LEU A 175 -3.74 16.30 7.80
C LEU A 175 -4.02 16.27 9.31
N CYS A 176 -3.29 17.08 10.10
CA CYS A 176 -3.64 17.32 11.49
C CYS A 176 -4.86 18.27 11.58
N ALA A 177 -5.93 17.98 10.83
CA ALA A 177 -7.09 18.87 10.71
C ALA A 177 -7.90 18.96 12.01
N ASN A 178 -8.03 17.83 12.74
CA ASN A 178 -8.65 17.78 14.05
C ASN A 178 -7.60 17.43 15.13
N PRO A 179 -7.22 18.38 16.02
CA PRO A 179 -6.25 18.10 17.08
C PRO A 179 -6.73 17.05 18.09
N ASP A 180 -8.04 16.83 18.18
CA ASP A 180 -8.66 15.85 19.07
C ASP A 180 -8.87 14.48 18.41
N ASN A 181 -8.47 14.32 17.16
CA ASN A 181 -8.56 13.06 16.45
C ASN A 181 -7.85 11.94 17.24
N PRO A 182 -8.59 10.86 17.65
CA PRO A 182 -8.06 9.87 18.58
C PRO A 182 -6.99 8.97 17.96
N VAL A 183 -6.98 8.79 16.62
CA VAL A 183 -6.12 7.82 15.93
C VAL A 183 -5.04 8.46 15.05
N ILE A 184 -5.15 9.74 14.73
CA ILE A 184 -4.14 10.47 13.95
C ILE A 184 -3.42 11.47 14.85
N ALA A 185 -4.10 12.56 15.27
CA ALA A 185 -3.46 13.66 15.99
C ALA A 185 -2.98 13.27 17.39
N LYS A 186 -3.78 12.55 18.18
CA LYS A 186 -3.40 12.11 19.55
C LYS A 186 -2.32 11.05 19.59
N LEU A 187 -2.07 10.39 18.46
CA LEU A 187 -0.98 9.42 18.31
C LEU A 187 0.25 9.99 17.58
N ASP A 188 0.29 11.29 17.35
CA ASP A 188 1.39 12.03 16.70
C ASP A 188 1.73 11.52 15.29
N ARG A 189 0.70 11.00 14.54
CA ARG A 189 0.86 10.35 13.24
C ARG A 189 0.86 11.31 12.06
N CYS A 190 0.37 12.55 12.18
CA CYS A 190 0.33 13.52 11.09
C CYS A 190 1.49 14.52 11.17
N PHE A 191 2.07 14.89 10.03
CA PHE A 191 3.17 15.88 9.97
C PHE A 191 2.69 17.29 10.30
N SER A 192 1.58 17.75 9.70
CA SER A 192 1.07 19.13 9.81
C SER A 192 -0.42 19.17 9.48
N SER A 193 -1.08 20.30 9.79
CA SER A 193 -2.39 20.66 9.22
C SER A 193 -2.27 21.34 7.83
N ASP A 194 -1.06 21.70 7.42
CA ASP A 194 -0.75 22.28 6.12
C ASP A 194 -0.43 21.19 5.11
N SER A 195 -1.24 21.05 4.07
CA SER A 195 -1.12 20.02 3.03
C SER A 195 0.21 20.08 2.28
N GLN A 196 0.78 21.27 2.09
CA GLN A 196 2.06 21.46 1.43
C GLN A 196 3.21 20.89 2.29
N LYS A 197 3.20 21.16 3.60
CA LYS A 197 4.19 20.61 4.54
C LYS A 197 4.07 19.08 4.62
N VAL A 198 2.86 18.56 4.73
CA VAL A 198 2.62 17.10 4.70
C VAL A 198 3.21 16.49 3.44
N THR A 199 2.95 17.09 2.27
CA THR A 199 3.48 16.62 0.99
C THR A 199 5.00 16.59 0.96
N GLN A 200 5.66 17.67 1.41
CA GLN A 200 7.12 17.81 1.40
C GLN A 200 7.80 16.77 2.31
N HIS A 201 7.31 16.63 3.55
CA HIS A 201 7.85 15.63 4.48
C HIS A 201 7.60 14.19 4.00
N ALA A 202 6.40 13.90 3.49
CA ALA A 202 6.07 12.59 2.93
C ALA A 202 6.93 12.25 1.70
N ALA A 203 7.20 13.23 0.82
CA ALA A 203 8.07 13.03 -0.33
C ALA A 203 9.51 12.65 0.08
N GLU A 204 10.08 13.32 1.11
CA GLU A 204 11.42 12.95 1.62
C GLU A 204 11.40 11.57 2.30
N PHE A 205 10.33 11.23 3.02
CA PHE A 205 10.15 9.90 3.59
C PHE A 205 10.15 8.82 2.49
N ILE A 206 9.37 9.00 1.44
CA ILE A 206 9.26 8.07 0.31
C ILE A 206 10.60 7.93 -0.41
N LYS A 207 11.25 9.04 -0.76
CA LYS A 207 12.56 9.03 -1.43
C LYS A 207 13.63 8.26 -0.64
N ALA A 208 13.63 8.41 0.69
CA ALA A 208 14.55 7.70 1.56
C ALA A 208 14.29 6.18 1.54
N HIS A 209 13.01 5.76 1.55
CA HIS A 209 12.63 4.36 1.46
C HIS A 209 13.00 3.75 0.11
N HIS A 210 12.72 4.44 -0.99
CA HIS A 210 13.09 3.99 -2.34
C HIS A 210 14.59 3.75 -2.49
N ARG A 211 15.44 4.64 -1.95
CA ARG A 211 16.91 4.46 -1.96
C ARG A 211 17.37 3.20 -1.22
N SER A 212 16.58 2.71 -0.28
CA SER A 212 16.87 1.49 0.48
C SER A 212 16.14 0.26 -0.07
N GLY A 213 15.46 0.37 -1.21
CA GLY A 213 14.70 -0.71 -1.82
C GLY A 213 13.44 -1.10 -1.06
N VAL A 214 12.86 -0.19 -0.27
CA VAL A 214 11.61 -0.38 0.47
C VAL A 214 10.51 0.44 -0.19
N LEU A 215 9.38 -0.20 -0.47
CA LEU A 215 8.17 0.44 -0.97
C LEU A 215 7.36 1.06 0.17
N THR A 216 6.54 2.05 -0.18
CA THR A 216 5.76 2.85 0.77
C THR A 216 4.25 2.78 0.48
N THR A 217 3.44 3.12 1.47
CA THR A 217 1.97 3.16 1.35
C THR A 217 1.44 4.46 1.90
N LEU A 218 0.88 5.32 1.03
CA LEU A 218 0.19 6.54 1.47
C LEU A 218 -1.10 6.18 2.19
N LYS A 219 -1.37 6.75 3.36
CA LYS A 219 -2.56 6.42 4.16
C LYS A 219 -3.08 7.62 4.97
N HIS A 220 -4.38 7.66 5.23
CA HIS A 220 -5.48 6.73 4.93
C HIS A 220 -6.47 7.41 3.98
N PHE A 221 -6.48 7.01 2.71
CA PHE A 221 -7.28 7.64 1.65
C PHE A 221 -8.79 7.51 1.91
N PRO A 222 -9.61 8.55 1.75
CA PRO A 222 -9.34 9.88 1.14
C PRO A 222 -8.94 10.97 2.16
N GLY A 223 -8.49 10.60 3.36
CA GLY A 223 -8.13 11.46 4.48
C GLY A 223 -8.92 11.10 5.73
N HIS A 224 -8.19 10.85 6.81
CA HIS A 224 -8.71 10.47 8.13
C HIS A 224 -8.44 11.54 9.19
N GLY A 225 -7.74 12.61 8.80
CA GLY A 225 -7.23 13.61 9.75
C GLY A 225 -8.31 14.44 10.43
N SER A 226 -9.43 14.65 9.78
CA SER A 226 -10.57 15.42 10.29
C SER A 226 -11.55 14.60 11.15
N SER A 227 -11.38 13.28 11.27
CA SER A 227 -12.34 12.43 11.98
C SER A 227 -12.38 12.72 13.49
N ARG A 228 -13.55 12.45 14.09
CA ARG A 228 -13.81 12.57 15.53
C ARG A 228 -13.91 11.22 16.23
N ALA A 229 -13.92 10.14 15.47
CA ALA A 229 -14.08 8.78 15.95
C ALA A 229 -12.92 7.88 15.50
N ASP A 230 -12.80 6.72 16.13
CA ASP A 230 -11.82 5.68 15.82
C ASP A 230 -12.48 4.60 14.96
N SER A 231 -12.03 4.45 13.72
CA SER A 231 -12.54 3.45 12.79
C SER A 231 -12.22 1.99 13.20
N HIS A 232 -11.27 1.78 14.12
CA HIS A 232 -11.04 0.46 14.71
C HIS A 232 -12.21 0.01 15.60
N LEU A 233 -12.92 0.98 16.21
CA LEU A 233 -13.98 0.72 17.18
C LEU A 233 -15.39 0.75 16.58
N GLY A 234 -15.54 1.23 15.33
CA GLY A 234 -16.84 1.28 14.67
C GLY A 234 -16.95 2.34 13.59
N PHE A 235 -18.19 2.64 13.22
CA PHE A 235 -18.53 3.57 12.14
C PHE A 235 -17.96 4.97 12.38
N THR A 236 -17.25 5.48 11.40
CA THR A 236 -16.58 6.78 11.47
C THR A 236 -17.06 7.67 10.31
N ASP A 237 -17.95 8.61 10.63
CA ASP A 237 -18.51 9.58 9.67
C ASP A 237 -17.68 10.88 9.69
N VAL A 238 -17.19 11.27 8.52
CA VAL A 238 -16.43 12.50 8.30
C VAL A 238 -17.15 13.49 7.39
N THR A 239 -18.42 13.25 7.07
CA THR A 239 -19.20 14.04 6.11
C THR A 239 -19.12 15.55 6.38
N ASP A 240 -19.21 15.96 7.64
CA ASP A 240 -19.22 17.38 8.04
C ASP A 240 -17.85 17.95 8.37
N THR A 241 -16.82 17.09 8.50
CA THR A 241 -15.48 17.54 8.93
C THR A 241 -14.43 17.45 7.85
N TRP A 242 -14.59 16.53 6.91
CA TRP A 242 -13.67 16.33 5.80
C TRP A 242 -13.72 17.47 4.79
N THR A 243 -12.56 17.88 4.30
CA THR A 243 -12.40 18.86 3.23
C THR A 243 -11.53 18.30 2.11
N ALA A 244 -11.66 18.87 0.90
CA ALA A 244 -10.87 18.46 -0.26
C ALA A 244 -9.35 18.68 -0.08
N ASP A 245 -8.94 19.51 0.87
CA ASP A 245 -7.54 19.71 1.19
C ASP A 245 -6.84 18.41 1.64
N GLU A 246 -7.61 17.46 2.21
CA GLU A 246 -7.08 16.15 2.59
C GLU A 246 -6.68 15.28 1.38
N LEU A 247 -7.12 15.61 0.17
CA LEU A 247 -6.68 14.97 -1.08
C LEU A 247 -5.38 15.54 -1.65
N GLU A 248 -5.00 16.76 -1.28
CA GLU A 248 -3.84 17.45 -1.86
C GLU A 248 -2.52 16.68 -1.75
N PRO A 249 -2.15 16.09 -0.59
CA PRO A 249 -0.93 15.30 -0.49
C PRO A 249 -0.91 14.11 -1.46
N TYR A 250 -2.04 13.41 -1.61
CA TYR A 250 -2.18 12.32 -2.56
C TYR A 250 -2.01 12.80 -4.00
N ALA A 251 -2.72 13.88 -4.38
CA ALA A 251 -2.67 14.43 -5.72
C ALA A 251 -1.23 14.79 -6.15
N ARG A 252 -0.50 15.46 -5.28
CA ARG A 252 0.88 15.88 -5.57
C ARG A 252 1.86 14.71 -5.65
N ILE A 253 1.83 13.80 -4.67
CA ILE A 253 2.74 12.65 -4.62
C ILE A 253 2.47 11.69 -5.79
N ILE A 254 1.21 11.49 -6.17
CA ILE A 254 0.81 10.70 -7.35
C ILE A 254 1.29 11.37 -8.63
N ALA A 255 1.07 12.68 -8.79
CA ALA A 255 1.51 13.41 -9.99
C ALA A 255 3.04 13.40 -10.18
N GLU A 256 3.80 13.33 -9.08
CA GLU A 256 5.26 13.19 -9.09
C GLU A 256 5.73 11.75 -9.34
N GLY A 257 4.81 10.78 -9.47
CA GLY A 257 5.13 9.36 -9.70
C GLY A 257 5.80 8.67 -8.49
N GLN A 258 5.65 9.22 -7.29
CA GLN A 258 6.31 8.70 -6.08
C GLN A 258 5.43 7.70 -5.31
N ALA A 259 4.12 7.63 -5.57
CA ALA A 259 3.20 6.75 -4.87
C ALA A 259 3.35 5.28 -5.33
N ASP A 260 3.75 4.38 -4.44
CA ASP A 260 3.84 2.94 -4.70
C ASP A 260 2.50 2.26 -4.49
N ALA A 261 1.92 2.47 -3.32
CA ALA A 261 0.60 1.99 -2.92
C ALA A 261 -0.18 3.08 -2.16
N VAL A 262 -1.50 2.94 -2.15
CA VAL A 262 -2.41 3.78 -1.38
C VAL A 262 -3.30 2.87 -0.54
N MET A 263 -3.35 3.11 0.77
CA MET A 263 -4.25 2.42 1.70
C MET A 263 -5.52 3.24 1.88
N THR A 264 -6.68 2.57 1.75
CA THR A 264 -7.99 3.18 1.97
C THR A 264 -8.35 3.23 3.45
N ALA A 265 -9.03 4.30 3.87
CA ALA A 265 -9.61 4.39 5.21
C ALA A 265 -11.01 3.73 5.26
N HIS A 266 -11.40 3.24 6.44
CA HIS A 266 -12.79 2.81 6.71
C HIS A 266 -13.65 3.99 7.21
N VAL A 267 -13.53 5.15 6.55
CA VAL A 267 -14.33 6.35 6.87
C VAL A 267 -15.50 6.50 5.90
N PHE A 268 -16.63 6.90 6.43
CA PHE A 268 -17.82 7.26 5.65
C PHE A 268 -17.85 8.75 5.38
N ASN A 269 -18.20 9.14 4.14
CA ASN A 269 -18.42 10.53 3.75
C ASN A 269 -19.53 10.58 2.70
N ALA A 270 -20.72 10.97 3.13
CA ALA A 270 -21.90 11.03 2.26
C ALA A 270 -21.75 12.00 1.07
N ARG A 271 -20.81 12.96 1.12
CA ARG A 271 -20.51 13.84 -0.02
C ARG A 271 -19.72 13.15 -1.12
N LEU A 272 -18.98 12.09 -0.79
CA LEU A 272 -18.21 11.29 -1.75
C LEU A 272 -19.00 10.06 -2.20
N ASP A 273 -19.63 9.36 -1.25
CA ASP A 273 -20.51 8.22 -1.50
C ASP A 273 -21.55 8.13 -0.38
N GLU A 274 -22.83 8.18 -0.74
CA GLU A 274 -23.93 8.16 0.22
C GLU A 274 -24.24 6.74 0.78
N ASP A 275 -23.70 5.70 0.15
CA ASP A 275 -24.01 4.31 0.45
C ASP A 275 -22.87 3.58 1.18
N TYR A 276 -21.59 3.90 0.88
CA TYR A 276 -20.44 3.09 1.29
C TYR A 276 -19.28 3.92 1.87
N PRO A 277 -18.57 3.38 2.88
CA PRO A 277 -17.31 3.95 3.33
C PRO A 277 -16.24 3.82 2.24
N ALA A 278 -15.19 4.63 2.33
CA ALA A 278 -14.22 4.80 1.25
C ALA A 278 -13.62 3.47 0.73
N THR A 279 -13.32 2.50 1.60
CA THR A 279 -12.78 1.18 1.19
C THR A 279 -13.77 0.39 0.32
N LEU A 280 -15.08 0.59 0.48
CA LEU A 280 -16.14 -0.13 -0.24
C LEU A 280 -16.76 0.71 -1.37
N SER A 281 -16.29 1.95 -1.55
CA SER A 281 -16.85 2.93 -2.48
C SER A 281 -16.12 2.94 -3.83
N GLN A 282 -16.81 2.53 -4.88
CA GLN A 282 -16.33 2.67 -6.24
C GLN A 282 -16.18 4.15 -6.65
N ARG A 283 -17.07 5.03 -6.16
CA ARG A 283 -16.97 6.48 -6.42
C ARG A 283 -15.66 7.05 -5.87
N THR A 284 -15.27 6.62 -4.67
CA THR A 284 -14.03 7.08 -4.02
C THR A 284 -12.78 6.48 -4.68
N ILE A 285 -12.74 5.17 -4.92
CA ILE A 285 -11.52 4.51 -5.44
C ILE A 285 -11.40 4.67 -6.96
N GLU A 286 -12.37 4.19 -7.75
CA GLU A 286 -12.27 4.27 -9.22
C GLU A 286 -12.55 5.70 -9.72
N GLY A 287 -13.45 6.47 -9.05
CA GLY A 287 -13.75 7.86 -9.39
C GLY A 287 -12.59 8.78 -9.01
N ILE A 288 -12.41 9.05 -7.73
CA ILE A 288 -11.44 10.05 -7.26
C ILE A 288 -10.02 9.56 -7.42
N LEU A 289 -9.64 8.44 -6.77
CA LEU A 289 -8.24 8.02 -6.74
C LEU A 289 -7.71 7.63 -8.13
N ARG A 290 -8.46 6.82 -8.88
CA ARG A 290 -8.01 6.31 -10.19
C ARG A 290 -8.16 7.33 -11.30
N LYS A 291 -9.37 7.89 -11.44
CA LYS A 291 -9.70 8.74 -12.59
C LYS A 291 -9.25 10.18 -12.38
N ASP A 292 -9.60 10.79 -11.24
CA ASP A 292 -9.35 12.21 -11.03
C ASP A 292 -7.90 12.48 -10.62
N LEU A 293 -7.32 11.64 -9.73
CA LEU A 293 -5.92 11.76 -9.31
C LEU A 293 -4.92 10.95 -10.17
N GLY A 294 -5.39 10.10 -11.08
CA GLY A 294 -4.55 9.36 -12.03
C GLY A 294 -3.73 8.22 -11.44
N PHE A 295 -4.06 7.69 -10.27
CA PHE A 295 -3.30 6.64 -9.62
C PHE A 295 -3.50 5.26 -10.29
N ASP A 296 -2.45 4.64 -10.82
CA ASP A 296 -2.49 3.26 -11.38
C ASP A 296 -1.65 2.25 -10.58
N GLY A 297 -1.19 2.62 -9.39
CA GLY A 297 -0.50 1.71 -8.46
C GLY A 297 -1.48 0.78 -7.70
N VAL A 298 -0.97 0.10 -6.68
CA VAL A 298 -1.75 -0.85 -5.87
C VAL A 298 -2.58 -0.12 -4.82
N VAL A 299 -3.87 -0.43 -4.75
CA VAL A 299 -4.77 0.00 -3.66
C VAL A 299 -4.86 -1.13 -2.64
N ILE A 300 -4.52 -0.81 -1.39
CA ILE A 300 -4.54 -1.72 -0.24
C ILE A 300 -5.70 -1.30 0.66
N SER A 301 -6.50 -2.24 1.17
CA SER A 301 -7.48 -1.91 2.21
C SER A 301 -6.78 -1.63 3.55
N ASP A 302 -7.37 -0.83 4.42
CA ASP A 302 -7.10 -0.98 5.85
C ASP A 302 -7.60 -2.36 6.33
N ASP A 303 -7.34 -2.73 7.59
CA ASP A 303 -7.66 -4.06 8.10
C ASP A 303 -9.18 -4.35 7.99
N MET A 304 -9.54 -5.31 7.15
CA MET A 304 -10.92 -5.71 6.88
C MET A 304 -11.64 -6.30 8.10
N GLN A 305 -10.91 -6.54 9.20
CA GLN A 305 -11.45 -7.00 10.49
C GLN A 305 -11.74 -5.85 11.48
N MET A 306 -11.53 -4.58 11.06
CA MET A 306 -11.91 -3.42 11.87
C MET A 306 -13.44 -3.29 12.00
N GLY A 307 -13.90 -2.84 13.18
CA GLY A 307 -15.33 -2.74 13.49
C GLY A 307 -16.14 -1.92 12.49
N ALA A 308 -15.55 -0.89 11.90
CA ALA A 308 -16.23 -0.08 10.86
C ALA A 308 -16.67 -0.91 9.63
N ILE A 309 -16.04 -2.03 9.35
CA ILE A 309 -16.39 -2.93 8.23
C ILE A 309 -16.99 -4.24 8.75
N ALA A 310 -16.31 -4.93 9.69
CA ALA A 310 -16.69 -6.27 10.11
C ALA A 310 -18.08 -6.31 10.75
N ASP A 311 -18.42 -5.32 11.58
CA ASP A 311 -19.68 -5.27 12.31
C ASP A 311 -20.89 -4.90 11.43
N HIS A 312 -20.65 -4.24 10.28
CA HIS A 312 -21.71 -3.67 9.46
C HIS A 312 -22.01 -4.48 8.19
N TYR A 313 -21.01 -5.11 7.58
CA TYR A 313 -21.16 -5.73 6.24
C TYR A 313 -21.03 -7.24 6.24
N GLY A 314 -20.33 -7.83 7.21
CA GLY A 314 -19.94 -9.23 7.19
C GLY A 314 -18.90 -9.55 6.11
N LEU A 315 -18.15 -10.63 6.31
CA LEU A 315 -16.94 -10.95 5.54
C LEU A 315 -17.18 -11.02 4.02
N GLN A 316 -18.23 -11.72 3.58
CA GLN A 316 -18.49 -11.93 2.14
C GLN A 316 -18.83 -10.63 1.42
N ALA A 317 -19.73 -9.81 2.00
CA ALA A 317 -20.14 -8.56 1.39
C ALA A 317 -19.00 -7.54 1.39
N ALA A 318 -18.22 -7.47 2.47
CA ALA A 318 -17.05 -6.61 2.58
C ALA A 318 -15.99 -6.94 1.52
N ILE A 319 -15.62 -8.22 1.36
CA ILE A 319 -14.69 -8.67 0.31
C ILE A 319 -15.21 -8.32 -1.08
N HIS A 320 -16.48 -8.64 -1.36
CA HIS A 320 -17.10 -8.35 -2.66
C HIS A 320 -17.02 -6.87 -3.00
N LYS A 321 -17.55 -6.03 -2.08
CA LYS A 321 -17.61 -4.58 -2.30
C LYS A 321 -16.23 -3.92 -2.39
N ALA A 322 -15.27 -4.33 -1.57
CA ALA A 322 -13.91 -3.81 -1.64
C ALA A 322 -13.24 -4.10 -3.00
N ILE A 323 -13.35 -5.34 -3.51
CA ILE A 323 -12.80 -5.70 -4.81
C ILE A 323 -13.56 -4.97 -5.94
N GLU A 324 -14.88 -4.91 -5.89
CA GLU A 324 -15.71 -4.18 -6.85
C GLU A 324 -15.36 -2.68 -6.87
N ALA A 325 -15.13 -2.08 -5.68
CA ALA A 325 -14.73 -0.70 -5.53
C ALA A 325 -13.35 -0.36 -6.13
N GLY A 326 -12.47 -1.35 -6.25
CA GLY A 326 -11.14 -1.11 -6.84
C GLY A 326 -9.95 -1.47 -5.96
N VAL A 327 -10.16 -2.05 -4.77
CA VAL A 327 -9.09 -2.55 -3.90
C VAL A 327 -8.36 -3.72 -4.57
N ASP A 328 -7.03 -3.68 -4.55
CA ASP A 328 -6.17 -4.70 -5.15
C ASP A 328 -5.64 -5.70 -4.11
N ILE A 329 -5.34 -5.24 -2.88
CA ILE A 329 -4.91 -6.10 -1.77
C ILE A 329 -5.85 -5.91 -0.58
N LEU A 330 -6.43 -7.01 -0.11
CA LEU A 330 -7.23 -7.06 1.11
C LEU A 330 -6.32 -7.42 2.29
N VAL A 331 -6.27 -6.58 3.32
CA VAL A 331 -5.53 -6.84 4.55
C VAL A 331 -6.45 -7.48 5.58
N PHE A 332 -6.00 -8.59 6.14
CA PHE A 332 -6.57 -9.23 7.32
C PHE A 332 -5.47 -9.30 8.37
N GLY A 333 -5.46 -8.34 9.28
CA GLY A 333 -4.41 -8.21 10.29
C GLY A 333 -4.36 -9.39 11.25
N ASN A 334 -5.48 -10.12 11.37
CA ASN A 334 -5.62 -11.24 12.27
C ASN A 334 -5.23 -10.88 13.71
N ASN A 335 -5.40 -9.60 14.06
CA ASN A 335 -4.95 -9.01 15.32
C ASN A 335 -6.09 -8.36 16.14
N LEU A 336 -7.23 -8.10 15.51
CA LEU A 336 -8.47 -7.71 16.18
C LEU A 336 -9.39 -8.93 16.36
N GLU A 337 -9.44 -9.78 15.36
CA GLU A 337 -10.07 -11.10 15.37
C GLU A 337 -9.05 -12.09 14.80
N TYR A 338 -8.90 -13.27 15.43
CA TYR A 338 -7.91 -14.26 15.00
C TYR A 338 -8.56 -15.48 14.35
N ASP A 339 -8.30 -15.67 13.06
CA ASP A 339 -8.84 -16.76 12.26
C ASP A 339 -7.76 -17.38 11.35
N GLU A 340 -7.27 -18.56 11.70
CA GLU A 340 -6.27 -19.30 10.90
C GLU A 340 -6.79 -19.77 9.54
N GLN A 341 -8.10 -19.69 9.29
CA GLN A 341 -8.72 -20.10 8.03
C GLN A 341 -9.07 -18.90 7.14
N ILE A 342 -8.71 -17.68 7.52
CA ILE A 342 -9.13 -16.46 6.82
C ILE A 342 -8.74 -16.47 5.34
N VAL A 343 -7.52 -16.96 4.99
CA VAL A 343 -7.05 -17.06 3.60
C VAL A 343 -7.91 -18.02 2.78
N ALA A 344 -8.20 -19.20 3.34
CA ALA A 344 -9.05 -20.18 2.68
C ALA A 344 -10.49 -19.67 2.48
N LYS A 345 -11.06 -19.01 3.51
CA LYS A 345 -12.39 -18.39 3.45
C LYS A 345 -12.45 -17.27 2.41
N ALA A 346 -11.51 -16.33 2.45
CA ALA A 346 -11.45 -15.23 1.50
C ALA A 346 -11.25 -15.72 0.07
N THR A 347 -10.35 -16.69 -0.15
CA THR A 347 -10.14 -17.30 -1.47
C THR A 347 -11.41 -17.97 -1.99
N ALA A 348 -12.11 -18.73 -1.15
CA ALA A 348 -13.37 -19.39 -1.53
C ALA A 348 -14.45 -18.35 -1.90
N ILE A 349 -14.63 -17.31 -1.09
CA ILE A 349 -15.58 -16.22 -1.34
C ILE A 349 -15.32 -15.60 -2.72
N VAL A 350 -14.08 -15.15 -2.98
CA VAL A 350 -13.75 -14.48 -4.25
C VAL A 350 -13.94 -15.41 -5.44
N ARG A 351 -13.49 -16.68 -5.33
CA ARG A 351 -13.70 -17.69 -6.38
C ARG A 351 -15.18 -17.89 -6.68
N ASP A 352 -16.02 -18.04 -5.65
CA ASP A 352 -17.46 -18.27 -5.81
C ASP A 352 -18.18 -17.04 -6.39
N LEU A 353 -17.73 -15.83 -6.06
CA LEU A 353 -18.21 -14.60 -6.68
C LEU A 353 -17.87 -14.55 -8.19
N VAL A 354 -16.67 -14.96 -8.57
CA VAL A 354 -16.28 -15.03 -9.98
C VAL A 354 -17.08 -16.12 -10.72
N HIS A 355 -17.18 -17.33 -10.17
CA HIS A 355 -17.92 -18.45 -10.78
C HIS A 355 -19.42 -18.15 -10.92
N SER A 356 -20.01 -17.37 -10.01
CA SER A 356 -21.41 -16.95 -10.10
C SER A 356 -21.64 -15.72 -10.97
N GLY A 357 -20.59 -15.13 -11.57
CA GLY A 357 -20.68 -13.93 -12.41
C GLY A 357 -20.97 -12.63 -11.64
N LYS A 358 -20.91 -12.64 -10.31
CA LYS A 358 -21.06 -11.44 -9.46
C LYS A 358 -19.82 -10.57 -9.45
N LEU A 359 -18.66 -11.14 -9.77
CA LEU A 359 -17.40 -10.44 -9.92
C LEU A 359 -16.74 -10.87 -11.24
N ASP A 360 -16.31 -9.90 -12.04
CA ASP A 360 -15.61 -10.18 -13.30
C ASP A 360 -14.19 -10.70 -13.03
N GLU A 361 -13.82 -11.82 -13.66
CA GLU A 361 -12.45 -12.35 -13.58
C GLU A 361 -11.41 -11.33 -14.08
N ALA A 362 -11.77 -10.47 -15.02
CA ALA A 362 -10.89 -9.41 -15.51
C ALA A 362 -10.53 -8.39 -14.40
N ARG A 363 -11.41 -8.21 -13.39
CA ARG A 363 -11.09 -7.38 -12.21
C ARG A 363 -9.97 -8.01 -11.37
N ILE A 364 -10.01 -9.33 -11.20
CA ILE A 364 -8.94 -10.09 -10.52
C ILE A 364 -7.63 -9.99 -11.31
N ASP A 365 -7.69 -10.14 -12.64
CA ASP A 365 -6.52 -9.98 -13.50
C ASP A 365 -5.90 -8.58 -13.41
N LYS A 366 -6.72 -7.53 -13.31
CA LYS A 366 -6.25 -6.15 -13.16
C LYS A 366 -5.49 -5.97 -11.85
N SER A 367 -6.03 -6.47 -10.74
CA SER A 367 -5.36 -6.47 -9.44
C SER A 367 -4.06 -7.25 -9.46
N TYR A 368 -4.10 -8.47 -9.97
CA TYR A 368 -2.92 -9.33 -10.06
C TYR A 368 -1.78 -8.66 -10.83
N ARG A 369 -2.06 -8.05 -11.99
CA ARG A 369 -1.04 -7.32 -12.76
C ARG A 369 -0.44 -6.14 -11.99
N ARG A 370 -1.23 -5.36 -11.26
CA ARG A 370 -0.74 -4.26 -10.43
C ARG A 370 0.18 -4.76 -9.31
N ILE A 371 -0.25 -5.82 -8.63
CA ILE A 371 0.52 -6.45 -7.55
C ILE A 371 1.85 -6.99 -8.07
N MET A 372 1.84 -7.64 -9.24
CA MET A 372 3.08 -8.16 -9.81
C MET A 372 4.05 -7.04 -10.22
N ARG A 373 3.56 -5.94 -10.83
CA ARG A 373 4.38 -4.75 -11.10
C ARG A 373 4.98 -4.13 -9.83
N LEU A 374 4.20 -4.09 -8.74
CA LEU A 374 4.69 -3.61 -7.44
C LEU A 374 5.84 -4.49 -6.94
N LYS A 375 5.69 -5.82 -7.03
CA LYS A 375 6.70 -6.80 -6.60
C LYS A 375 7.98 -6.77 -7.46
N GLU A 376 7.86 -6.52 -8.76
CA GLU A 376 9.00 -6.35 -9.66
C GLU A 376 9.90 -5.20 -9.22
N ARG A 377 9.33 -4.10 -8.71
CA ARG A 377 10.12 -2.98 -8.19
C ARG A 377 10.95 -3.34 -6.95
N LEU A 378 10.48 -4.27 -6.11
CA LEU A 378 11.27 -4.77 -4.98
C LEU A 378 12.50 -5.59 -5.45
N THR A 379 12.34 -6.40 -6.49
CA THR A 379 13.44 -7.25 -6.98
C THR A 379 14.50 -6.45 -7.71
N SER A 380 14.10 -5.47 -8.52
CA SER A 380 15.03 -4.58 -9.24
C SER A 380 15.91 -3.76 -8.30
N SER A 381 15.33 -3.24 -7.21
CA SER A 381 16.06 -2.46 -6.20
C SER A 381 17.08 -3.31 -5.42
N ILE A 382 16.85 -4.60 -5.28
CA ILE A 382 17.79 -5.53 -4.61
C ILE A 382 19.00 -5.82 -5.54
N GLU A 383 18.77 -5.99 -6.84
CA GLU A 383 19.83 -6.27 -7.82
C GLU A 383 20.77 -5.06 -8.03
N GLU A 384 20.22 -3.84 -8.02
CA GLU A 384 21.01 -2.61 -8.15
C GLU A 384 21.88 -2.32 -6.92
N ASN A 385 21.51 -2.82 -5.73
CA ASN A 385 22.22 -2.58 -4.47
C ASN A 385 23.19 -3.69 -4.09
N LEU A 386 23.31 -4.76 -4.89
CA LEU A 386 24.37 -5.77 -4.68
C LEU A 386 25.72 -5.18 -5.09
N PRO A 387 26.78 -5.31 -4.24
CA PRO A 387 28.13 -4.92 -4.66
C PRO A 387 28.51 -5.71 -5.90
N GLN A 388 28.88 -5.00 -6.96
CA GLN A 388 29.48 -5.61 -8.14
C GLN A 388 30.85 -6.17 -7.68
N GLU A 389 30.99 -7.49 -7.65
CA GLU A 389 32.24 -8.18 -7.35
C GLU A 389 33.30 -7.90 -8.44
#